data_32dce748a498f31700e9dcbd9bcd72c9
#
_entry.id   32dce748a498f31700e9dcbd9bcd72c9
#
_cell.length_a   1.000
_cell.length_b   1.000
_cell.length_c   1.000
_cell.angle_alpha   90.00
_cell.angle_beta   90.00
_cell.angle_gamma   90.00
#
_symmetry.space_group_name_H-M   'P 1'
#
loop_
_entity.id
_entity.type
_entity.pdbx_description
1 polymer ?
#
loop_
_entity_poly.entity_id
_entity_poly.type
_entity_poly.pdbx_seq_one_letter_code
_entity_poly.pdbx_strand_id
1 'polypeptide(L)'
;RKTDRGRMKFRAFMVCVLSFLVVTGSACFLNREQEKEEKLKAVYAAESTVSRVKSQLNRYLAESELVKNIIESGYDIDGEKFSILSQMMQDKQNVIEAHELAKDGIVSHIYPMKGNEEAMGLNMLEHPDRKKEANLAKTSGQYTIAGPFPLVQGGNGALLFDPVYVKDEAGEDTFWGFSILVLNWDHFMEEVETYKLEDASYQYLIWKNGTELGEKLTIAQSEKFSFKDTLEV
;
A
#
# COMPACT_ATOMS: atom_id res chain seq x y z
N ARG A 1 -50.41 55.71 25.98
CA ARG A 1 -49.89 55.57 24.55
C ARG A 1 -48.38 55.49 24.40
N LYS A 2 -47.51 56.16 25.20
CA LYS A 2 -46.07 56.08 25.10
C LYS A 2 -45.50 54.70 25.59
N THR A 3 -46.09 54.13 26.63
CA THR A 3 -45.70 52.84 27.22
C THR A 3 -46.02 51.65 26.32
N ASP A 4 -47.09 51.68 25.57
CA ASP A 4 -47.48 50.62 24.63
C ASP A 4 -46.55 50.55 23.40
N ARG A 5 -46.07 51.67 22.93
CA ARG A 5 -45.14 51.79 21.82
C ARG A 5 -43.74 51.23 22.18
N GLY A 6 -43.35 51.43 23.44
CA GLY A 6 -42.06 50.82 23.99
C GLY A 6 -42.17 49.32 24.10
N ARG A 7 -43.27 48.81 24.66
CA ARG A 7 -43.50 47.34 24.76
C ARG A 7 -43.58 46.66 23.40
N MET A 8 -44.18 47.31 22.41
CA MET A 8 -44.29 46.77 21.04
C MET A 8 -42.92 46.72 20.34
N LYS A 9 -42.07 47.75 20.51
CA LYS A 9 -40.70 47.77 20.00
C LYS A 9 -39.84 46.70 20.66
N PHE A 10 -39.96 46.52 21.98
CA PHE A 10 -39.23 45.48 22.71
C PHE A 10 -39.66 44.09 22.27
N ARG A 11 -40.96 43.81 22.08
CA ARG A 11 -41.44 42.52 21.55
C ARG A 11 -40.94 42.27 20.14
N ALA A 12 -40.97 43.26 19.25
CA ALA A 12 -40.42 43.15 17.91
C ALA A 12 -38.91 42.85 17.93
N PHE A 13 -38.14 43.52 18.77
CA PHE A 13 -36.73 43.27 18.97
C PHE A 13 -36.45 41.84 19.47
N MET A 14 -37.21 41.39 20.48
CA MET A 14 -37.07 40.01 21.00
C MET A 14 -37.39 38.94 19.93
N VAL A 15 -38.41 39.17 19.09
CA VAL A 15 -38.74 38.28 17.97
C VAL A 15 -37.56 38.23 16.96
N CYS A 16 -37.02 39.41 16.62
CA CYS A 16 -35.83 39.45 15.72
C CYS A 16 -34.63 38.71 16.29
N VAL A 17 -34.33 38.90 17.59
CA VAL A 17 -33.22 38.19 18.25
C VAL A 17 -33.45 36.68 18.28
N LEU A 18 -34.67 36.24 18.63
CA LEU A 18 -35.03 34.83 18.63
C LEU A 18 -34.94 34.21 17.22
N SER A 19 -35.45 34.91 16.20
CA SER A 19 -35.33 34.45 14.81
C SER A 19 -33.89 34.34 14.36
N PHE A 20 -33.05 35.32 14.72
CA PHE A 20 -31.61 35.29 14.43
C PHE A 20 -30.90 34.09 15.11
N LEU A 21 -31.20 33.81 16.38
CA LEU A 21 -30.66 32.66 17.11
C LEU A 21 -31.10 31.33 16.50
N VAL A 22 -32.35 31.21 16.07
CA VAL A 22 -32.85 30.00 15.41
C VAL A 22 -32.15 29.80 14.07
N VAL A 23 -32.02 30.85 13.25
CA VAL A 23 -31.32 30.72 11.94
C VAL A 23 -29.87 30.39 12.10
N THR A 24 -29.13 31.06 13.01
CA THR A 24 -27.71 30.76 13.27
C THR A 24 -27.52 29.38 13.88
N GLY A 25 -28.40 28.98 14.81
CA GLY A 25 -28.37 27.65 15.39
C GLY A 25 -28.61 26.53 14.35
N SER A 26 -29.60 26.74 13.48
CA SER A 26 -29.89 25.81 12.38
C SER A 26 -28.73 25.74 11.38
N ALA A 27 -28.14 26.88 11.02
CA ALA A 27 -26.99 26.93 10.13
C ALA A 27 -25.78 26.18 10.74
N CYS A 28 -25.48 26.41 12.02
CA CYS A 28 -24.41 25.67 12.73
C CYS A 28 -24.68 24.16 12.79
N PHE A 29 -25.94 23.78 13.03
CA PHE A 29 -26.32 22.35 13.06
C PHE A 29 -26.12 21.70 11.68
N LEU A 30 -26.62 22.32 10.62
CA LEU A 30 -26.45 21.81 9.25
C LEU A 30 -24.99 21.71 8.85
N ASN A 31 -24.17 22.70 9.19
CA ASN A 31 -22.74 22.67 8.90
C ASN A 31 -22.04 21.51 9.61
N ARG A 32 -22.38 21.24 10.88
CA ARG A 32 -21.83 20.09 11.62
C ARG A 32 -22.23 18.75 11.02
N GLU A 33 -23.47 18.62 10.55
CA GLU A 33 -23.92 17.38 9.90
C GLU A 33 -23.21 17.18 8.55
N GLN A 34 -23.00 18.24 7.77
CA GLN A 34 -22.22 18.18 6.54
C GLN A 34 -20.76 17.80 6.79
N GLU A 35 -20.11 18.38 7.80
CA GLU A 35 -18.74 18.00 8.16
C GLU A 35 -18.62 16.53 8.57
N LYS A 36 -19.59 15.99 9.31
CA LYS A 36 -19.61 14.57 9.66
C LYS A 36 -19.78 13.68 8.44
N GLU A 37 -20.67 14.05 7.53
CA GLU A 37 -20.90 13.31 6.30
C GLU A 37 -19.65 13.30 5.42
N GLU A 38 -18.99 14.45 5.24
CA GLU A 38 -17.75 14.54 4.47
C GLU A 38 -16.62 13.72 5.10
N LYS A 39 -16.45 13.77 6.42
CA LYS A 39 -15.48 12.91 7.14
C LYS A 39 -15.76 11.43 6.93
N LEU A 40 -17.03 11.03 7.00
CA LEU A 40 -17.42 9.64 6.79
C LEU A 40 -17.12 9.19 5.36
N LYS A 41 -17.41 10.02 4.35
CA LYS A 41 -17.05 9.74 2.95
C LYS A 41 -15.53 9.60 2.76
N ALA A 42 -14.76 10.49 3.39
CA ALA A 42 -13.29 10.43 3.33
C ALA A 42 -12.75 9.12 3.94
N VAL A 43 -13.25 8.71 5.11
CA VAL A 43 -12.90 7.44 5.75
C VAL A 43 -13.21 6.25 4.83
N TYR A 44 -14.42 6.18 4.27
CA TYR A 44 -14.80 5.10 3.37
C TYR A 44 -13.93 5.07 2.09
N ALA A 45 -13.59 6.22 1.53
CA ALA A 45 -12.71 6.31 0.38
C ALA A 45 -11.30 5.78 0.71
N ALA A 46 -10.75 6.17 1.86
CA ALA A 46 -9.44 5.71 2.33
C ALA A 46 -9.43 4.21 2.64
N GLU A 47 -10.41 3.71 3.42
CA GLU A 47 -10.54 2.27 3.74
C GLU A 47 -10.71 1.42 2.49
N SER A 48 -11.50 1.89 1.52
CA SER A 48 -11.67 1.21 0.22
C SER A 48 -10.34 1.12 -0.52
N THR A 49 -9.53 2.19 -0.52
CA THR A 49 -8.21 2.20 -1.16
C THR A 49 -7.25 1.26 -0.47
N VAL A 50 -7.17 1.27 0.87
CA VAL A 50 -6.35 0.33 1.65
C VAL A 50 -6.77 -1.12 1.38
N SER A 51 -8.08 -1.39 1.30
CA SER A 51 -8.60 -2.72 0.98
C SER A 51 -8.18 -3.18 -0.42
N ARG A 52 -8.18 -2.28 -1.43
CA ARG A 52 -7.69 -2.61 -2.78
C ARG A 52 -6.19 -2.92 -2.77
N VAL A 53 -5.38 -2.09 -2.11
CA VAL A 53 -3.93 -2.36 -1.95
C VAL A 53 -3.70 -3.75 -1.37
N LYS A 54 -4.34 -4.06 -0.24
CA LYS A 54 -4.21 -5.38 0.42
C LYS A 54 -4.66 -6.53 -0.49
N SER A 55 -5.78 -6.36 -1.18
CA SER A 55 -6.32 -7.39 -2.09
C SER A 55 -5.37 -7.67 -3.24
N GLN A 56 -4.77 -6.63 -3.85
CA GLN A 56 -3.85 -6.80 -4.96
C GLN A 56 -2.53 -7.42 -4.50
N LEU A 57 -1.97 -6.98 -3.37
CA LEU A 57 -0.78 -7.61 -2.80
C LEU A 57 -1.00 -9.10 -2.49
N ASN A 58 -2.15 -9.45 -1.89
CA ASN A 58 -2.49 -10.85 -1.63
C ASN A 58 -2.63 -11.67 -2.90
N ARG A 59 -3.12 -11.08 -3.99
CA ARG A 59 -3.19 -11.74 -5.29
C ARG A 59 -1.80 -12.07 -5.82
N TYR A 60 -0.86 -11.12 -5.79
CA TYR A 60 0.53 -11.36 -6.23
C TYR A 60 1.25 -12.37 -5.34
N LEU A 61 1.02 -12.31 -4.03
CA LEU A 61 1.54 -13.33 -3.11
C LEU A 61 1.03 -14.73 -3.45
N ALA A 62 -0.26 -14.87 -3.73
CA ALA A 62 -0.84 -16.17 -4.10
C ALA A 62 -0.22 -16.73 -5.40
N GLU A 63 0.16 -15.87 -6.34
CA GLU A 63 0.88 -16.29 -7.55
C GLU A 63 2.30 -16.77 -7.19
N SER A 64 3.01 -16.09 -6.28
CA SER A 64 4.33 -16.52 -5.78
C SER A 64 4.27 -17.83 -5.00
N GLU A 65 3.18 -18.11 -4.28
CA GLU A 65 3.00 -19.33 -3.47
C GLU A 65 3.16 -20.63 -4.27
N LEU A 66 2.81 -20.64 -5.55
CA LEU A 66 2.98 -21.84 -6.38
C LEU A 66 4.44 -22.27 -6.44
N VAL A 67 5.34 -21.35 -6.74
CA VAL A 67 6.78 -21.62 -6.82
C VAL A 67 7.36 -21.99 -5.45
N LYS A 68 6.95 -21.26 -4.43
CA LYS A 68 7.30 -21.53 -3.03
C LYS A 68 6.93 -22.95 -2.62
N ASN A 69 5.68 -23.36 -2.82
CA ASN A 69 5.20 -24.70 -2.48
C ASN A 69 5.95 -25.82 -3.21
N ILE A 70 6.36 -25.60 -4.46
CA ILE A 70 7.16 -26.56 -5.21
C ILE A 70 8.54 -26.74 -4.54
N ILE A 71 9.20 -25.64 -4.17
CA ILE A 71 10.51 -25.68 -3.49
C ILE A 71 10.36 -26.33 -2.10
N GLU A 72 9.38 -25.93 -1.32
CA GLU A 72 9.12 -26.46 0.03
C GLU A 72 8.78 -27.97 0.00
N SER A 73 8.22 -28.46 -1.11
CA SER A 73 7.97 -29.89 -1.34
C SER A 73 9.24 -30.69 -1.71
N GLY A 74 10.41 -30.04 -1.75
CA GLY A 74 11.69 -30.67 -2.04
C GLY A 74 11.98 -30.87 -3.53
N TYR A 75 11.18 -30.28 -4.44
CA TYR A 75 11.49 -30.31 -5.87
C TYR A 75 12.53 -29.24 -6.22
N ASP A 76 13.54 -29.64 -6.96
CA ASP A 76 14.53 -28.73 -7.52
C ASP A 76 13.95 -28.01 -8.75
N ILE A 77 13.99 -26.69 -8.72
CA ILE A 77 13.55 -25.83 -9.82
C ILE A 77 14.79 -25.38 -10.58
N ASP A 78 14.98 -25.94 -11.76
CA ASP A 78 15.99 -25.47 -12.72
C ASP A 78 15.47 -24.22 -13.47
N GLY A 79 16.38 -23.54 -14.21
CA GLY A 79 16.07 -22.31 -14.92
C GLY A 79 14.97 -22.44 -15.97
N GLU A 80 14.81 -23.62 -16.61
CA GLU A 80 13.76 -23.85 -17.62
C GLU A 80 12.40 -23.95 -16.94
N LYS A 81 12.27 -24.78 -15.90
CA LYS A 81 11.03 -24.92 -15.12
C LYS A 81 10.62 -23.60 -14.47
N PHE A 82 11.60 -22.87 -13.90
CA PHE A 82 11.34 -21.54 -13.33
C PHE A 82 10.78 -20.57 -14.37
N SER A 83 11.37 -20.54 -15.57
CA SER A 83 10.91 -19.68 -16.65
C SER A 83 9.47 -20.01 -17.09
N ILE A 84 9.13 -21.32 -17.20
CA ILE A 84 7.78 -21.76 -17.53
C ILE A 84 6.79 -21.34 -16.46
N LEU A 85 7.08 -21.58 -15.18
CA LEU A 85 6.21 -21.22 -14.06
C LEU A 85 6.01 -19.70 -14.00
N SER A 86 7.10 -18.94 -14.13
CA SER A 86 7.05 -17.47 -14.10
C SER A 86 6.26 -16.89 -15.28
N GLN A 87 6.34 -17.52 -16.46
CA GLN A 87 5.53 -17.12 -17.61
C GLN A 87 4.03 -17.30 -17.36
N MET A 88 3.65 -18.32 -16.60
CA MET A 88 2.24 -18.55 -16.23
C MET A 88 1.70 -17.52 -15.24
N MET A 89 2.59 -16.84 -14.50
CA MET A 89 2.26 -15.84 -13.49
C MET A 89 2.21 -14.41 -14.04
N GLN A 90 2.45 -14.20 -15.33
CA GLN A 90 2.38 -12.86 -15.93
C GLN A 90 0.97 -12.30 -15.84
N ASP A 91 0.85 -11.11 -15.28
CA ASP A 91 -0.40 -10.38 -15.18
C ASP A 91 -0.70 -9.55 -16.44
N LYS A 92 -2.01 -9.26 -16.65
CA LYS A 92 -2.47 -8.50 -17.82
C LYS A 92 -2.15 -7.01 -17.74
N GLN A 93 -1.89 -6.50 -16.55
CA GLN A 93 -1.63 -5.10 -16.25
C GLN A 93 -0.13 -4.75 -16.27
N ASN A 94 0.73 -5.74 -16.47
CA ASN A 94 2.18 -5.60 -16.42
C ASN A 94 2.68 -4.96 -15.09
N VAL A 95 2.05 -5.32 -13.98
CA VAL A 95 2.50 -4.91 -12.66
C VAL A 95 3.71 -5.75 -12.23
N ILE A 96 3.75 -7.05 -12.57
CA ILE A 96 4.91 -7.90 -12.34
C ILE A 96 5.92 -7.65 -13.48
N GLU A 97 7.02 -7.00 -13.19
CA GLU A 97 8.12 -6.81 -14.13
C GLU A 97 9.05 -8.01 -14.22
N ALA A 98 9.33 -8.61 -13.08
CA ALA A 98 10.14 -9.82 -13.02
C ALA A 98 9.77 -10.69 -11.82
N HIS A 99 10.04 -11.98 -11.99
CA HIS A 99 10.05 -12.95 -10.92
C HIS A 99 11.48 -13.46 -10.72
N GLU A 100 11.94 -13.51 -9.47
CA GLU A 100 13.29 -13.90 -9.12
C GLU A 100 13.25 -15.00 -8.05
N LEU A 101 14.22 -15.91 -8.10
CA LEU A 101 14.55 -16.80 -6.99
C LEU A 101 15.92 -16.42 -6.44
N ALA A 102 16.00 -16.28 -5.13
CA ALA A 102 17.24 -15.93 -4.45
C ALA A 102 17.58 -16.99 -3.40
N LYS A 103 18.23 -18.08 -3.83
CA LYS A 103 18.71 -19.14 -2.94
C LYS A 103 19.77 -18.58 -2.00
N ASP A 104 19.65 -18.86 -0.70
CA ASP A 104 20.51 -18.30 0.35
C ASP A 104 20.56 -16.75 0.36
N GLY A 105 19.54 -16.12 -0.24
CA GLY A 105 19.44 -14.67 -0.41
C GLY A 105 20.16 -14.12 -1.64
N ILE A 106 20.79 -14.99 -2.47
CA ILE A 106 21.51 -14.61 -3.69
C ILE A 106 20.65 -14.93 -4.91
N VAL A 107 20.38 -13.94 -5.74
CA VAL A 107 19.56 -14.09 -6.95
C VAL A 107 20.19 -15.11 -7.90
N SER A 108 19.51 -16.22 -8.09
CA SER A 108 19.96 -17.37 -8.89
C SER A 108 19.15 -17.58 -10.17
N HIS A 109 17.91 -17.12 -10.20
CA HIS A 109 17.02 -17.22 -11.37
C HIS A 109 16.20 -15.92 -11.51
N ILE A 110 16.00 -15.50 -12.75
CA ILE A 110 15.19 -14.32 -13.08
C ILE A 110 14.37 -14.61 -14.33
N TYR A 111 13.11 -14.21 -14.32
CA TYR A 111 12.26 -14.21 -15.50
C TYR A 111 11.42 -12.92 -15.59
N PRO A 112 11.39 -12.21 -16.74
CA PRO A 112 12.28 -12.44 -17.88
C PRO A 112 13.72 -12.01 -17.57
N MET A 113 14.70 -12.72 -18.13
CA MET A 113 16.11 -12.36 -17.98
C MET A 113 16.43 -11.05 -18.69
N LYS A 114 15.87 -10.87 -19.90
CA LYS A 114 16.14 -9.68 -20.71
C LYS A 114 15.71 -8.40 -20.00
N GLY A 115 16.66 -7.51 -19.76
CA GLY A 115 16.46 -6.24 -19.05
C GLY A 115 16.68 -6.33 -17.53
N ASN A 116 16.89 -7.54 -17.01
CA ASN A 116 17.09 -7.78 -15.57
C ASN A 116 18.44 -8.45 -15.26
N GLU A 117 19.36 -8.49 -16.25
CA GLU A 117 20.63 -9.21 -16.16
C GLU A 117 21.49 -8.77 -14.97
N GLU A 118 21.44 -7.47 -14.63
CA GLU A 118 22.24 -6.91 -13.54
C GLU A 118 21.82 -7.39 -12.14
N ALA A 119 20.60 -7.92 -12.01
CA ALA A 119 20.11 -8.45 -10.74
C ALA A 119 20.67 -9.85 -10.43
N MET A 120 21.16 -10.59 -11.45
CA MET A 120 21.77 -11.91 -11.25
C MET A 120 22.98 -11.86 -10.32
N GLY A 121 22.98 -12.71 -9.29
CA GLY A 121 24.05 -12.80 -8.31
C GLY A 121 24.02 -11.73 -7.22
N LEU A 122 23.04 -10.81 -7.20
CA LEU A 122 22.89 -9.86 -6.11
C LEU A 122 22.54 -10.57 -4.81
N ASN A 123 23.26 -10.23 -3.75
CA ASN A 123 22.94 -10.69 -2.39
C ASN A 123 21.91 -9.74 -1.75
N MET A 124 20.67 -10.19 -1.67
CA MET A 124 19.55 -9.40 -1.12
C MET A 124 19.69 -9.15 0.38
N LEU A 125 20.34 -10.06 1.11
CA LEU A 125 20.56 -9.93 2.55
C LEU A 125 21.65 -8.90 2.91
N GLU A 126 22.48 -8.50 1.95
CA GLU A 126 23.55 -7.53 2.13
C GLU A 126 23.37 -6.25 1.32
N HIS A 127 22.47 -6.26 0.33
CA HIS A 127 22.24 -5.11 -0.57
C HIS A 127 21.84 -3.85 0.22
N PRO A 128 22.48 -2.69 0.01
CA PRO A 128 22.26 -1.48 0.81
C PRO A 128 20.80 -1.08 0.96
N ASP A 129 20.02 -1.11 -0.12
CA ASP A 129 18.65 -0.61 -0.19
C ASP A 129 17.58 -1.68 0.07
N ARG A 130 17.96 -2.96 0.23
CA ARG A 130 17.03 -4.10 0.26
C ARG A 130 17.21 -4.99 1.49
N LYS A 131 18.40 -4.95 2.11
CA LYS A 131 18.77 -5.85 3.21
C LYS A 131 17.88 -5.77 4.43
N LYS A 132 17.30 -4.61 4.73
CA LYS A 132 16.42 -4.45 5.90
C LYS A 132 15.17 -5.31 5.76
N GLU A 133 14.46 -5.14 4.66
CA GLU A 133 13.24 -5.87 4.36
C GLU A 133 13.52 -7.36 4.10
N ALA A 134 14.59 -7.70 3.37
CA ALA A 134 14.97 -9.08 3.14
C ALA A 134 15.29 -9.82 4.46
N ASN A 135 16.06 -9.21 5.36
CA ASN A 135 16.34 -9.80 6.67
C ASN A 135 15.10 -9.88 7.56
N LEU A 136 14.20 -8.88 7.49
CA LEU A 136 12.94 -8.92 8.22
C LEU A 136 12.06 -10.07 7.70
N ALA A 137 11.94 -10.27 6.38
CA ALA A 137 11.23 -11.41 5.81
C ALA A 137 11.82 -12.74 6.29
N LYS A 138 13.15 -12.89 6.20
CA LYS A 138 13.86 -14.07 6.66
C LYS A 138 13.62 -14.38 8.14
N THR A 139 13.60 -13.38 9.01
CA THR A 139 13.49 -13.60 10.46
C THR A 139 12.07 -13.77 10.95
N SER A 140 11.11 -13.11 10.29
CA SER A 140 9.69 -13.16 10.66
C SER A 140 8.93 -14.33 10.01
N GLY A 141 9.43 -14.88 8.92
CA GLY A 141 8.71 -15.85 8.09
C GLY A 141 7.51 -15.23 7.34
N GLN A 142 7.41 -13.91 7.35
CA GLN A 142 6.34 -13.16 6.68
C GLN A 142 6.93 -12.41 5.48
N TYR A 143 6.09 -12.19 4.45
CA TYR A 143 6.53 -11.37 3.33
C TYR A 143 6.80 -9.93 3.74
N THR A 144 7.71 -9.28 3.03
CA THR A 144 8.00 -7.86 3.18
C THR A 144 8.10 -7.19 1.81
N ILE A 145 8.01 -5.86 1.79
CA ILE A 145 8.11 -5.06 0.56
C ILE A 145 9.23 -4.03 0.74
N ALA A 146 10.27 -4.13 -0.08
CA ALA A 146 11.31 -3.11 -0.20
C ALA A 146 10.92 -2.10 -1.30
N GLY A 147 11.22 -0.85 -1.09
CA GLY A 147 10.89 0.24 -2.02
C GLY A 147 9.61 0.99 -1.62
N PRO A 148 9.01 1.79 -2.54
CA PRO A 148 9.44 1.94 -3.94
C PRO A 148 10.78 2.68 -4.09
N PHE A 149 11.52 2.33 -5.15
CA PHE A 149 12.79 2.98 -5.53
C PHE A 149 12.93 3.01 -7.05
N PRO A 150 13.76 3.93 -7.61
CA PRO A 150 13.99 3.98 -9.04
C PRO A 150 14.56 2.66 -9.58
N LEU A 151 13.99 2.17 -10.68
CA LEU A 151 14.48 0.99 -11.40
C LEU A 151 15.53 1.41 -12.45
N VAL A 152 16.47 0.52 -12.75
CA VAL A 152 17.51 0.75 -13.75
C VAL A 152 16.90 0.97 -15.15
N GLN A 153 15.81 0.27 -15.46
CA GLN A 153 15.09 0.39 -16.73
C GLN A 153 14.12 1.57 -16.80
N GLY A 154 14.07 2.40 -15.75
CA GLY A 154 13.16 3.54 -15.60
C GLY A 154 11.90 3.22 -14.82
N GLY A 155 11.20 4.28 -14.33
CA GLY A 155 10.05 4.13 -13.44
C GLY A 155 10.44 3.79 -11.99
N ASN A 156 9.43 3.52 -11.17
CA ASN A 156 9.61 3.11 -9.80
C ASN A 156 9.22 1.63 -9.63
N GLY A 157 10.00 0.90 -8.85
CA GLY A 157 9.74 -0.50 -8.55
C GLY A 157 9.73 -0.79 -7.06
N ALA A 158 9.09 -1.89 -6.71
CA ALA A 158 9.15 -2.44 -5.37
C ALA A 158 9.44 -3.95 -5.46
N LEU A 159 10.19 -4.49 -4.50
CA LEU A 159 10.47 -5.91 -4.38
C LEU A 159 9.65 -6.50 -3.24
N LEU A 160 8.82 -7.47 -3.59
CA LEU A 160 8.09 -8.27 -2.61
C LEU A 160 8.91 -9.52 -2.31
N PHE A 161 9.43 -9.62 -1.09
CA PHE A 161 10.19 -10.75 -0.59
C PHE A 161 9.27 -11.76 0.09
N ASP A 162 9.08 -12.92 -0.48
CA ASP A 162 8.38 -14.05 0.14
C ASP A 162 9.41 -15.09 0.59
N PRO A 163 9.64 -15.27 1.90
CA PRO A 163 10.64 -16.20 2.39
C PRO A 163 10.20 -17.65 2.21
N VAL A 164 11.12 -18.48 1.77
CA VAL A 164 10.93 -19.91 1.52
C VAL A 164 11.76 -20.71 2.53
N TYR A 165 11.15 -21.72 3.13
CA TYR A 165 11.80 -22.64 4.07
C TYR A 165 11.65 -24.07 3.60
N VAL A 166 12.66 -24.87 3.84
CA VAL A 166 12.63 -26.30 3.55
C VAL A 166 12.96 -27.10 4.80
N LYS A 167 12.48 -28.32 4.89
CA LYS A 167 12.84 -29.23 5.98
C LYS A 167 14.26 -29.74 5.78
N ASP A 168 15.07 -29.64 6.82
CA ASP A 168 16.38 -30.30 6.86
C ASP A 168 16.25 -31.79 7.22
N GLU A 169 17.39 -32.49 7.34
CA GLU A 169 17.44 -33.91 7.69
C GLU A 169 16.84 -34.20 9.09
N ALA A 170 16.79 -33.23 9.99
CA ALA A 170 16.22 -33.35 11.31
C ALA A 170 14.71 -33.00 11.30
N GLY A 171 14.16 -32.52 10.18
CA GLY A 171 12.78 -32.09 10.02
C GLY A 171 12.52 -30.64 10.48
N GLU A 172 13.58 -29.88 10.78
CA GLU A 172 13.49 -28.48 11.18
C GLU A 172 13.40 -27.56 9.95
N ASP A 173 12.67 -26.43 10.10
CA ASP A 173 12.55 -25.44 9.03
C ASP A 173 13.84 -24.64 8.86
N THR A 174 14.49 -24.79 7.70
CA THR A 174 15.70 -24.09 7.33
C THR A 174 15.42 -23.11 6.20
N PHE A 175 15.93 -21.89 6.33
CA PHE A 175 15.76 -20.86 5.30
C PHE A 175 16.45 -21.30 3.99
N TRP A 176 15.64 -21.51 2.96
CA TRP A 176 16.11 -21.83 1.62
C TRP A 176 16.51 -20.58 0.84
N GLY A 177 15.73 -19.50 0.99
CA GLY A 177 15.90 -18.27 0.23
C GLY A 177 14.60 -17.49 0.08
N PHE A 178 14.46 -16.80 -1.04
CA PHE A 178 13.27 -16.01 -1.36
C PHE A 178 12.70 -16.36 -2.73
N SER A 179 11.38 -16.31 -2.84
CA SER A 179 10.66 -16.00 -4.06
C SER A 179 10.42 -14.49 -4.07
N ILE A 180 10.86 -13.79 -5.13
CA ILE A 180 10.80 -12.32 -5.19
C ILE A 180 9.98 -11.90 -6.40
N LEU A 181 9.00 -11.04 -6.20
CA LEU A 181 8.31 -10.35 -7.28
C LEU A 181 8.83 -8.92 -7.37
N VAL A 182 9.31 -8.54 -8.54
CA VAL A 182 9.64 -7.15 -8.88
C VAL A 182 8.40 -6.52 -9.46
N LEU A 183 7.84 -5.54 -8.76
CA LEU A 183 6.60 -4.87 -9.13
C LEU A 183 6.91 -3.51 -9.74
N ASN A 184 6.28 -3.21 -10.88
CA ASN A 184 6.19 -1.85 -11.38
C ASN A 184 5.26 -1.06 -10.46
N TRP A 185 5.85 -0.13 -9.71
CA TRP A 185 5.10 0.59 -8.69
C TRP A 185 4.05 1.54 -9.26
N ASP A 186 4.35 2.15 -10.39
CA ASP A 186 3.46 3.10 -11.05
C ASP A 186 2.21 2.36 -11.58
N HIS A 187 2.39 1.22 -12.25
CA HIS A 187 1.27 0.36 -12.69
C HIS A 187 0.47 -0.22 -11.51
N PHE A 188 1.16 -0.59 -10.42
CA PHE A 188 0.48 -1.04 -9.21
C PHE A 188 -0.42 0.05 -8.61
N MET A 189 0.06 1.31 -8.55
CA MET A 189 -0.72 2.43 -8.06
C MET A 189 -1.90 2.77 -8.98
N GLU A 190 -1.76 2.59 -10.29
CA GLU A 190 -2.86 2.69 -11.25
C GLU A 190 -3.90 1.59 -11.00
N GLU A 191 -3.47 0.34 -10.80
CA GLU A 191 -4.37 -0.79 -10.54
C GLU A 191 -5.15 -0.64 -9.24
N VAL A 192 -4.55 -0.10 -8.19
CA VAL A 192 -5.26 0.20 -6.93
C VAL A 192 -6.09 1.48 -7.02
N GLU A 193 -6.06 2.16 -8.16
CA GLU A 193 -6.92 3.31 -8.50
C GLU A 193 -6.81 4.47 -7.49
N THR A 194 -5.59 4.79 -7.03
CA THR A 194 -5.37 5.89 -6.08
C THR A 194 -5.83 7.24 -6.62
N TYR A 195 -5.82 7.44 -7.95
CA TYR A 195 -6.33 8.63 -8.61
C TYR A 195 -7.80 8.94 -8.28
N LYS A 196 -8.61 7.92 -7.91
CA LYS A 196 -9.99 8.13 -7.48
C LYS A 196 -10.13 8.98 -6.22
N LEU A 197 -9.09 9.02 -5.38
CA LEU A 197 -9.06 9.91 -4.22
C LEU A 197 -8.93 11.37 -4.67
N GLU A 198 -8.08 11.64 -5.66
CA GLU A 198 -7.88 12.98 -6.23
C GLU A 198 -9.11 13.42 -7.02
N ASP A 199 -9.72 12.54 -7.82
CA ASP A 199 -10.97 12.79 -8.52
C ASP A 199 -12.12 13.17 -7.55
N ALA A 200 -12.12 12.58 -6.37
CA ALA A 200 -13.04 12.94 -5.29
C ALA A 200 -12.60 14.17 -4.48
N SER A 201 -11.55 14.89 -4.93
CA SER A 201 -10.97 16.07 -4.28
C SER A 201 -10.34 15.80 -2.91
N TYR A 202 -9.95 14.57 -2.63
CA TYR A 202 -9.18 14.22 -1.44
C TYR A 202 -7.68 14.32 -1.73
N GLN A 203 -6.94 14.88 -0.78
CA GLN A 203 -5.49 14.75 -0.72
C GLN A 203 -5.17 13.53 0.15
N TYR A 204 -4.15 12.77 -0.24
CA TYR A 204 -3.78 11.56 0.47
C TYR A 204 -2.27 11.42 0.65
N LEU A 205 -1.92 10.67 1.68
CA LEU A 205 -0.58 10.17 1.92
C LEU A 205 -0.71 8.71 2.36
N ILE A 206 -0.06 7.81 1.63
CA ILE A 206 -0.01 6.38 1.93
C ILE A 206 1.39 6.06 2.44
N TRP A 207 1.46 5.35 3.55
CA TRP A 207 2.72 4.86 4.10
C TRP A 207 2.65 3.35 4.35
N LYS A 208 3.82 2.73 4.41
CA LYS A 208 4.00 1.39 4.96
C LYS A 208 4.72 1.48 6.31
N ASN A 209 4.56 0.48 7.14
CA ASN A 209 5.41 0.34 8.31
C ASN A 209 6.84 0.05 7.85
N GLY A 210 7.82 0.73 8.44
CA GLY A 210 9.22 0.44 8.26
C GLY A 210 9.65 -0.80 9.04
N THR A 211 10.95 -1.09 9.02
CA THR A 211 11.52 -2.23 9.72
C THR A 211 11.78 -1.93 11.21
N GLU A 212 11.77 -0.66 11.59
CA GLU A 212 11.89 -0.21 12.97
C GLU A 212 10.52 0.08 13.59
N LEU A 213 10.39 -0.11 14.89
CA LEU A 213 9.13 0.09 15.60
C LEU A 213 8.66 1.56 15.48
N GLY A 214 7.47 1.76 14.93
CA GLY A 214 6.87 3.08 14.74
C GLY A 214 7.39 3.85 13.53
N GLU A 215 8.29 3.30 12.73
CA GLU A 215 8.76 3.89 11.49
C GLU A 215 7.63 3.85 10.44
N LYS A 216 7.34 5.01 9.82
CA LYS A 216 6.40 5.14 8.72
C LYS A 216 7.13 5.63 7.48
N LEU A 217 7.11 4.83 6.43
CA LEU A 217 7.75 5.14 5.16
C LEU A 217 6.69 5.50 4.12
N THR A 218 6.71 6.77 3.66
CA THR A 218 5.79 7.22 2.61
C THR A 218 6.05 6.47 1.33
N ILE A 219 4.99 5.89 0.76
CA ILE A 219 5.05 5.12 -0.49
C ILE A 219 4.28 5.77 -1.64
N ALA A 220 3.33 6.64 -1.32
CA ALA A 220 2.61 7.47 -2.28
C ALA A 220 1.98 8.68 -1.60
N GLN A 221 1.86 9.79 -2.31
CA GLN A 221 1.14 10.98 -1.86
C GLN A 221 0.64 11.80 -3.04
N SER A 222 -0.45 12.54 -2.84
CA SER A 222 -0.90 13.53 -3.79
C SER A 222 0.05 14.75 -3.85
N GLU A 223 0.13 15.42 -5.00
CA GLU A 223 1.06 16.56 -5.23
C GLU A 223 0.94 17.69 -4.19
N LYS A 224 -0.26 17.93 -3.69
CA LYS A 224 -0.57 19.05 -2.78
C LYS A 224 -0.92 18.61 -1.36
N PHE A 225 -0.38 17.46 -0.90
CA PHE A 225 -0.71 16.95 0.42
C PHE A 225 -0.32 17.94 1.54
N SER A 226 -1.23 18.14 2.51
CA SER A 226 -1.03 18.96 3.70
C SER A 226 -1.56 18.21 4.93
N PHE A 227 -0.82 18.23 6.03
CA PHE A 227 -1.24 17.63 7.31
C PHE A 227 -2.37 18.38 8.04
N LYS A 228 -2.94 19.42 7.44
CA LYS A 228 -4.06 20.13 8.02
C LYS A 228 -5.35 19.35 7.82
N ASP A 229 -6.10 19.13 8.91
CA ASP A 229 -7.40 18.43 8.92
C ASP A 229 -7.34 17.00 8.32
N THR A 230 -6.28 16.22 8.67
CA THR A 230 -6.09 14.86 8.21
C THR A 230 -6.90 13.83 9.02
N LEU A 231 -7.31 12.76 8.35
CA LEU A 231 -7.85 11.54 8.96
C LEU A 231 -6.88 10.40 8.67
N GLU A 232 -6.58 9.60 9.70
CA GLU A 232 -5.78 8.37 9.58
C GLU A 232 -6.70 7.16 9.64
N VAL A 233 -6.52 6.18 8.72
CA VAL A 233 -7.28 4.92 8.64
C VAL A 233 -6.35 3.72 8.54
#